data_658b613a084f9b6609528b53dc80cb19
#
_entry.id   658b613a084f9b6609528b53dc80cb19
#
_cell.length_a   1.000
_cell.length_b   1.000
_cell.length_c   1.000
_cell.angle_alpha   90.00
_cell.angle_beta   90.00
_cell.angle_gamma   90.00
#
_symmetry.space_group_name_H-M   'P 1'
#
loop_
_entity.id
_entity.type
_entity.pdbx_description
1 polymer ?
#
loop_
_entity_poly.entity_id
_entity_poly.type
_entity_poly.pdbx_seq_one_letter_code
_entity_poly.pdbx_strand_id
1 'polypeptide(L)'
;MWNIRRGKQRREYSILKKQTALILSVLACLSFLISSCGKIETKEIENENSHDNVEFIPKSKPAGSEAKYKISLEMDEKGKFRVNSTSKIKNISTDHWKELVFYFIPNIFTKPNSPQLATPSYVSIKSIKVDGEKVKFNLEKDTLKIKLGQELKPNHEVIVNVQYDFTLPKKGLRFTANEKNYFLAQWYPMIATYRDHKWNKEDYRMRGETYHTAFSDFEIQYKLSNNLTIISSSDDDTYPSGKSGILVGKDIKDFYIALLKEPNVVEKKIGNITIRVFGVDDRKDLHKDIMKLAIDALTYFQDTIGPYPHKQLDIILDELGMEYPGVVTANSIYRGTPVDEDSLKSMVIHEIAHQWFYGVISNDPYHDAWLDEGLANFASRLFYAQYQGEEITVNEEMYKDFPLPVNLSLDEYSLKEQSTYIYGKSQEMLWKVFQENKGEQQAENFLGEYYENYKFKEIDTNEFIRFLKNYLNLNNDSYFEGWIKLEK
;
A
#
# COMPACT_ATOMS: atom_id res chain seq x y z
N MET A 1 24.59 -15.96 -20.66
CA MET A 1 25.71 -16.50 -19.83
C MET A 1 26.65 -15.42 -19.26
N TRP A 2 26.72 -14.23 -19.86
CA TRP A 2 27.66 -13.16 -19.41
C TRP A 2 27.12 -12.38 -18.18
N ASN A 3 25.81 -12.15 -18.06
CA ASN A 3 25.19 -11.38 -16.98
C ASN A 3 25.11 -12.14 -15.65
N ILE A 4 25.04 -13.47 -15.68
CA ILE A 4 25.05 -14.29 -14.46
C ILE A 4 26.42 -14.21 -13.73
N ARG A 5 27.51 -13.99 -14.48
CA ARG A 5 28.86 -13.83 -13.88
C ARG A 5 29.06 -12.50 -13.16
N ARG A 6 28.45 -11.41 -13.64
CA ARG A 6 28.55 -10.07 -12.99
C ARG A 6 27.77 -10.02 -11.66
N GLY A 7 26.57 -10.58 -11.61
CA GLY A 7 25.80 -10.64 -10.36
C GLY A 7 26.50 -11.48 -9.28
N LYS A 8 27.12 -12.59 -9.69
CA LYS A 8 27.89 -13.44 -8.76
C LYS A 8 29.15 -12.75 -8.26
N GLN A 9 29.85 -12.00 -9.11
CA GLN A 9 31.05 -11.23 -8.74
C GLN A 9 30.73 -10.05 -7.80
N ARG A 10 29.60 -9.34 -7.98
CA ARG A 10 29.15 -8.28 -7.05
C ARG A 10 28.73 -8.85 -5.69
N ARG A 11 28.09 -10.00 -5.67
CA ARG A 11 27.71 -10.69 -4.42
C ARG A 11 28.91 -11.15 -3.62
N GLU A 12 29.93 -11.68 -4.28
CA GLU A 12 31.22 -12.06 -3.64
C GLU A 12 31.97 -10.82 -3.13
N TYR A 13 31.93 -9.69 -3.86
CA TYR A 13 32.56 -8.43 -3.46
C TYR A 13 31.84 -7.78 -2.25
N SER A 14 30.50 -7.88 -2.16
CA SER A 14 29.72 -7.41 -1.01
C SER A 14 30.00 -8.24 0.25
N ILE A 15 30.07 -9.56 0.12
CA ILE A 15 30.41 -10.47 1.23
C ILE A 15 31.85 -10.23 1.72
N LEU A 16 32.79 -10.05 0.79
CA LEU A 16 34.22 -9.73 1.14
C LEU A 16 34.31 -8.38 1.87
N LYS A 17 33.55 -7.34 1.43
CA LYS A 17 33.55 -6.03 2.08
C LYS A 17 32.97 -6.09 3.51
N LYS A 18 31.91 -6.88 3.74
CA LYS A 18 31.35 -7.09 5.09
C LYS A 18 32.29 -7.85 6.01
N GLN A 19 33.01 -8.83 5.49
CA GLN A 19 34.04 -9.55 6.26
C GLN A 19 35.30 -8.71 6.56
N THR A 20 35.71 -7.86 5.62
CA THR A 20 36.85 -6.95 5.83
C THR A 20 36.54 -5.83 6.83
N ALA A 21 35.26 -5.30 6.80
CA ALA A 21 34.80 -4.32 7.79
C ALA A 21 34.71 -4.91 9.20
N LEU A 22 34.30 -6.17 9.34
CA LEU A 22 34.27 -6.86 10.63
C LEU A 22 35.70 -7.13 11.20
N ILE A 23 36.64 -7.48 10.36
CA ILE A 23 38.05 -7.71 10.76
C ILE A 23 38.71 -6.39 11.16
N LEU A 24 38.45 -5.29 10.45
CA LEU A 24 38.96 -3.97 10.79
C LEU A 24 38.38 -3.41 12.08
N SER A 25 37.11 -3.69 12.42
CA SER A 25 36.53 -3.28 13.68
C SER A 25 37.09 -4.04 14.89
N VAL A 26 37.45 -5.32 14.74
CA VAL A 26 38.08 -6.12 15.80
C VAL A 26 39.51 -5.70 16.02
N LEU A 27 40.26 -5.30 14.99
CA LEU A 27 41.65 -4.79 15.11
C LEU A 27 41.70 -3.37 15.71
N ALA A 28 40.69 -2.54 15.51
CA ALA A 28 40.59 -1.21 16.12
C ALA A 28 40.29 -1.26 17.63
N CYS A 29 39.58 -2.28 18.11
CA CYS A 29 39.33 -2.48 19.55
C CYS A 29 40.53 -3.00 20.35
N LEU A 30 41.51 -3.59 19.69
CA LEU A 30 42.72 -4.11 20.34
C LEU A 30 43.87 -3.08 20.47
N SER A 31 43.80 -1.95 19.77
CA SER A 31 44.80 -0.90 19.79
C SER A 31 44.60 0.19 20.86
N PHE A 32 43.53 0.16 21.63
CA PHE A 32 43.20 1.19 22.63
C PHE A 32 43.63 0.88 24.08
N LEU A 33 44.40 -0.16 24.29
CA LEU A 33 44.80 -0.56 25.65
C LEU A 33 46.28 -0.31 26.03
N ILE A 34 47.05 0.41 25.24
CA ILE A 34 48.41 0.79 25.65
C ILE A 34 48.70 2.24 25.21
N SER A 35 48.53 3.20 26.10
CA SER A 35 49.43 4.31 26.34
C SER A 35 48.88 5.30 27.34
N SER A 36 49.51 5.31 28.50
CA SER A 36 49.40 6.31 29.55
C SER A 36 50.49 7.38 29.38
N CYS A 37 50.14 8.61 29.79
CA CYS A 37 50.99 9.76 30.12
C CYS A 37 51.76 10.49 29.01
N GLY A 38 51.39 11.74 28.80
CA GLY A 38 52.21 12.78 28.19
C GLY A 38 51.40 14.09 28.05
N LYS A 39 51.64 15.08 28.90
CA LYS A 39 51.12 16.45 28.75
C LYS A 39 51.71 17.09 27.51
N ILE A 40 50.83 17.54 26.60
CA ILE A 40 51.18 18.50 25.54
C ILE A 40 50.10 19.59 25.52
N GLU A 41 50.55 20.84 25.68
CA GLU A 41 49.72 22.04 25.49
C GLU A 41 49.21 22.12 24.06
N THR A 42 47.91 22.17 23.89
CA THR A 42 47.27 22.46 22.60
C THR A 42 46.85 23.90 22.49
N LYS A 43 47.40 24.61 21.50
CA LYS A 43 46.86 25.88 21.00
C LYS A 43 45.47 25.59 20.43
N GLU A 44 44.48 26.32 20.93
CA GLU A 44 43.13 26.41 20.36
C GLU A 44 43.19 26.98 18.94
N ILE A 45 42.85 26.18 17.95
CA ILE A 45 42.40 26.65 16.64
C ILE A 45 40.89 26.71 16.72
N GLU A 46 40.34 27.89 16.80
CA GLU A 46 38.89 28.10 16.65
C GLU A 46 38.47 27.65 15.24
N ASN A 47 37.86 26.47 15.14
CA ASN A 47 37.07 26.07 13.99
C ASN A 47 35.66 26.51 14.23
N GLU A 48 35.32 27.70 13.77
CA GLU A 48 33.92 28.12 13.54
C GLU A 48 33.36 27.23 12.42
N ASN A 49 32.66 26.17 12.76
CA ASN A 49 31.60 25.50 12.00
C ASN A 49 31.03 24.35 12.84
N SER A 50 30.48 24.70 14.00
CA SER A 50 29.50 23.81 14.65
C SER A 50 28.14 24.03 13.97
N HIS A 51 27.90 23.37 12.86
CA HIS A 51 26.54 23.03 12.53
C HIS A 51 26.07 22.08 13.63
N ASP A 52 25.22 22.56 14.51
CA ASP A 52 24.44 21.73 15.42
C ASP A 52 23.81 20.63 14.57
N ASN A 53 24.31 19.41 14.68
CA ASN A 53 23.67 18.22 14.11
C ASN A 53 22.40 17.98 14.93
N VAL A 54 21.34 18.74 14.63
CA VAL A 54 20.00 18.45 15.14
C VAL A 54 19.60 17.11 14.52
N GLU A 55 19.55 16.08 15.35
CA GLU A 55 19.10 14.75 14.94
C GLU A 55 17.75 14.84 14.25
N PHE A 56 17.61 14.27 13.06
CA PHE A 56 16.34 14.29 12.33
C PHE A 56 15.31 13.44 13.07
N ILE A 57 14.22 14.05 13.51
CA ILE A 57 13.12 13.38 14.17
C ILE A 57 11.97 13.19 13.16
N PRO A 58 11.70 11.93 12.71
CA PRO A 58 10.60 11.63 11.81
C PRO A 58 9.24 12.00 12.42
N LYS A 59 8.37 12.61 11.62
CA LYS A 59 6.99 12.93 12.00
C LYS A 59 6.03 12.02 11.24
N SER A 60 4.82 11.84 11.75
CA SER A 60 3.76 11.08 11.08
C SER A 60 2.41 11.74 11.29
N LYS A 61 1.48 11.47 10.39
CA LYS A 61 0.09 11.90 10.52
C LYS A 61 -0.67 10.90 11.39
N PRO A 62 -1.25 11.31 12.52
CA PRO A 62 -2.06 10.40 13.32
C PRO A 62 -3.36 10.08 12.59
N ALA A 63 -3.79 8.82 12.61
CA ALA A 63 -5.04 8.41 12.00
C ALA A 63 -6.28 8.94 12.75
N GLY A 64 -6.15 9.27 14.02
CA GLY A 64 -7.22 9.74 14.90
C GLY A 64 -8.24 8.66 15.27
N SER A 65 -8.38 7.62 14.45
CA SER A 65 -9.21 6.43 14.71
C SER A 65 -8.36 5.16 14.62
N GLU A 66 -8.71 4.17 15.45
CA GLU A 66 -8.13 2.81 15.42
C GLU A 66 -9.28 1.81 15.41
N ALA A 67 -9.15 0.71 14.67
CA ALA A 67 -10.19 -0.31 14.60
C ALA A 67 -9.64 -1.73 14.65
N LYS A 68 -10.46 -2.63 15.25
CA LYS A 68 -10.31 -4.09 15.15
C LYS A 68 -11.62 -4.68 14.67
N TYR A 69 -11.54 -5.49 13.62
CA TYR A 69 -12.70 -6.06 12.96
C TYR A 69 -12.83 -7.56 13.24
N LYS A 70 -14.02 -7.98 13.65
CA LYS A 70 -14.42 -9.38 13.71
C LYS A 70 -15.65 -9.57 12.84
N ILE A 71 -15.51 -10.30 11.73
CA ILE A 71 -16.54 -10.37 10.69
C ILE A 71 -16.91 -11.82 10.41
N SER A 72 -18.21 -12.12 10.34
CA SER A 72 -18.74 -13.36 9.77
C SER A 72 -19.24 -13.07 8.35
N LEU A 73 -18.76 -13.85 7.38
CA LEU A 73 -19.08 -13.77 5.95
C LEU A 73 -19.66 -15.11 5.49
N GLU A 74 -20.93 -15.13 5.15
CA GLU A 74 -21.60 -16.31 4.57
C GLU A 74 -22.02 -16.04 3.13
N MET A 75 -21.74 -16.98 2.23
CA MET A 75 -22.21 -16.92 0.84
C MET A 75 -23.13 -18.09 0.53
N ASP A 76 -24.33 -17.80 0.01
CA ASP A 76 -25.28 -18.84 -0.44
C ASP A 76 -24.99 -19.32 -1.88
N GLU A 77 -25.72 -20.34 -2.31
CA GLU A 77 -25.56 -20.95 -3.65
C GLU A 77 -25.83 -19.99 -4.81
N LYS A 78 -26.55 -18.90 -4.55
CA LYS A 78 -26.90 -17.87 -5.54
C LYS A 78 -25.91 -16.72 -5.61
N GLY A 79 -24.83 -16.75 -4.79
CA GLY A 79 -23.86 -15.67 -4.71
C GLY A 79 -24.32 -14.47 -3.92
N LYS A 80 -25.31 -14.63 -3.02
CA LYS A 80 -25.70 -13.62 -2.06
C LYS A 80 -24.86 -13.77 -0.79
N PHE A 81 -24.33 -12.67 -0.32
CA PHE A 81 -23.53 -12.61 0.89
C PHE A 81 -24.34 -12.08 2.07
N ARG A 82 -24.16 -12.70 3.22
CA ARG A 82 -24.64 -12.25 4.52
C ARG A 82 -23.44 -11.91 5.39
N VAL A 83 -23.45 -10.73 5.98
CA VAL A 83 -22.34 -10.24 6.79
C VAL A 83 -22.83 -9.82 8.17
N ASN A 84 -22.07 -10.21 9.18
CA ASN A 84 -22.16 -9.67 10.52
C ASN A 84 -20.79 -9.10 10.90
N SER A 85 -20.63 -7.79 10.79
CA SER A 85 -19.39 -7.07 11.09
C SER A 85 -19.47 -6.48 12.49
N THR A 86 -18.53 -6.83 13.35
CA THR A 86 -18.31 -6.22 14.65
C THR A 86 -16.98 -5.48 14.62
N SER A 87 -17.03 -4.16 14.79
CA SER A 87 -15.85 -3.29 14.84
C SER A 87 -15.69 -2.75 16.27
N LYS A 88 -14.54 -2.97 16.86
CA LYS A 88 -14.11 -2.29 18.08
C LYS A 88 -13.32 -1.05 17.66
N ILE A 89 -13.88 0.12 17.91
CA ILE A 89 -13.34 1.40 17.45
C ILE A 89 -12.85 2.19 18.64
N LYS A 90 -11.62 2.71 18.55
CA LYS A 90 -11.01 3.55 19.56
C LYS A 90 -10.81 4.96 19.02
N ASN A 91 -11.19 5.95 19.80
CA ASN A 91 -10.88 7.34 19.55
C ASN A 91 -9.47 7.64 20.06
N ILE A 92 -8.51 7.77 19.15
CA ILE A 92 -7.13 8.17 19.48
C ILE A 92 -6.85 9.63 19.15
N SER A 93 -7.90 10.40 18.80
CA SER A 93 -7.82 11.86 18.63
C SER A 93 -7.94 12.59 19.96
N THR A 94 -7.79 13.89 19.91
CA THR A 94 -8.01 14.80 21.07
C THR A 94 -9.45 15.23 21.25
N ASP A 95 -10.34 14.94 20.31
CA ASP A 95 -11.71 15.40 20.26
C ASP A 95 -12.71 14.40 20.86
N HIS A 96 -13.87 14.91 21.24
CA HIS A 96 -15.03 14.11 21.60
C HIS A 96 -15.87 13.84 20.34
N TRP A 97 -16.15 12.58 20.03
CA TRP A 97 -16.96 12.22 18.86
C TRP A 97 -18.43 12.05 19.21
N LYS A 98 -19.31 12.71 18.44
CA LYS A 98 -20.77 12.59 18.55
C LYS A 98 -21.35 11.59 17.56
N GLU A 99 -20.58 11.25 16.54
CA GLU A 99 -20.93 10.30 15.50
C GLU A 99 -19.69 9.54 15.03
N LEU A 100 -19.92 8.41 14.38
CA LEU A 100 -18.92 7.65 13.64
C LEU A 100 -19.23 7.72 12.16
N VAL A 101 -18.20 7.84 11.34
CA VAL A 101 -18.33 7.92 9.88
C VAL A 101 -17.55 6.79 9.22
N PHE A 102 -18.24 6.00 8.42
CA PHE A 102 -17.69 4.85 7.72
C PHE A 102 -17.82 5.02 6.21
N TYR A 103 -16.86 4.46 5.49
CA TYR A 103 -17.04 4.08 4.10
C TYR A 103 -17.89 2.80 4.05
N PHE A 104 -18.93 2.79 3.24
CA PHE A 104 -19.77 1.63 2.94
C PHE A 104 -19.94 1.48 1.43
N ILE A 105 -18.84 1.16 0.79
CA ILE A 105 -18.68 1.14 -0.68
C ILE A 105 -19.69 0.24 -1.40
N PRO A 106 -20.13 -0.93 -0.87
CA PRO A 106 -21.15 -1.76 -1.54
C PRO A 106 -22.41 -1.01 -1.95
N ASN A 107 -22.81 0.05 -1.23
CA ASN A 107 -23.99 0.84 -1.53
C ASN A 107 -23.87 1.69 -2.79
N ILE A 108 -22.64 2.05 -3.22
CA ILE A 108 -22.42 2.79 -4.47
C ILE A 108 -22.91 2.00 -5.69
N PHE A 109 -22.75 0.69 -5.67
CA PHE A 109 -23.09 -0.17 -6.81
C PHE A 109 -24.55 -0.60 -6.85
N THR A 110 -25.41 -0.05 -5.98
CA THR A 110 -26.86 -0.28 -6.02
C THR A 110 -27.53 0.49 -7.15
N LYS A 111 -28.71 0.04 -7.58
CA LYS A 111 -29.46 0.67 -8.67
C LYS A 111 -29.69 2.18 -8.48
N PRO A 112 -30.02 2.70 -7.28
CA PRO A 112 -30.18 4.14 -7.06
C PRO A 112 -28.90 4.95 -7.26
N ASN A 113 -27.74 4.42 -6.87
CA ASN A 113 -26.46 5.13 -6.92
C ASN A 113 -25.68 4.90 -8.23
N SER A 114 -25.91 3.76 -8.89
CA SER A 114 -25.27 3.39 -10.16
C SER A 114 -26.30 2.86 -11.17
N PRO A 115 -27.21 3.71 -11.65
CA PRO A 115 -28.29 3.31 -12.57
C PRO A 115 -27.79 2.80 -13.93
N GLN A 116 -26.55 3.13 -14.31
CA GLN A 116 -25.90 2.70 -15.57
C GLN A 116 -25.48 1.22 -15.55
N LEU A 117 -25.35 0.58 -14.38
CA LEU A 117 -24.99 -0.82 -14.28
C LEU A 117 -26.15 -1.71 -14.75
N ALA A 118 -25.89 -2.58 -15.70
CA ALA A 118 -26.90 -3.55 -16.18
C ALA A 118 -27.28 -4.56 -15.09
N THR A 119 -26.33 -4.92 -14.24
CA THR A 119 -26.54 -5.81 -13.10
C THR A 119 -25.97 -5.12 -11.84
N PRO A 120 -26.75 -4.26 -11.19
CA PRO A 120 -26.32 -3.57 -9.97
C PRO A 120 -26.27 -4.51 -8.77
N SER A 121 -25.56 -4.10 -7.74
CA SER A 121 -25.58 -4.75 -6.41
C SER A 121 -26.96 -4.59 -5.75
N TYR A 122 -27.32 -5.56 -4.93
CA TYR A 122 -28.33 -5.43 -3.90
C TYR A 122 -27.63 -5.26 -2.55
N VAL A 123 -28.02 -4.27 -1.77
CA VAL A 123 -27.52 -4.04 -0.41
C VAL A 123 -28.69 -3.81 0.54
N SER A 124 -28.69 -4.45 1.71
CA SER A 124 -29.73 -4.28 2.73
C SER A 124 -29.14 -4.38 4.13
N ILE A 125 -29.04 -3.23 4.80
CA ILE A 125 -28.68 -3.19 6.23
C ILE A 125 -29.89 -3.70 7.05
N LYS A 126 -29.66 -4.72 7.86
CA LYS A 126 -30.66 -5.36 8.72
C LYS A 126 -30.72 -4.73 10.10
N SER A 127 -29.55 -4.45 10.67
CA SER A 127 -29.46 -3.78 11.96
C SER A 127 -28.10 -3.13 12.14
N ILE A 128 -28.12 -2.01 12.87
CA ILE A 128 -26.91 -1.39 13.41
C ILE A 128 -27.09 -1.25 14.93
N LYS A 129 -26.05 -1.66 15.67
CA LYS A 129 -26.00 -1.54 17.13
C LYS A 129 -24.69 -0.88 17.55
N VAL A 130 -24.76 -0.08 18.59
CA VAL A 130 -23.59 0.49 19.27
C VAL A 130 -23.68 0.04 20.73
N ASP A 131 -22.65 -0.63 21.24
CA ASP A 131 -22.58 -1.24 22.57
C ASP A 131 -23.82 -2.11 22.91
N GLY A 132 -24.32 -2.83 21.89
CA GLY A 132 -25.49 -3.71 22.00
C GLY A 132 -26.84 -3.05 21.73
N GLU A 133 -26.94 -1.73 21.80
CA GLU A 133 -28.17 -0.97 21.61
C GLU A 133 -28.40 -0.60 20.15
N LYS A 134 -29.65 -0.73 19.66
CA LYS A 134 -30.01 -0.29 18.30
C LYS A 134 -29.92 1.22 18.19
N VAL A 135 -29.30 1.70 17.11
CA VAL A 135 -29.09 3.13 16.87
C VAL A 135 -29.65 3.56 15.52
N LYS A 136 -29.94 4.87 15.41
CA LYS A 136 -30.27 5.50 14.13
C LYS A 136 -28.98 5.73 13.33
N PHE A 137 -29.07 5.55 12.03
CA PHE A 137 -28.00 5.80 11.09
C PHE A 137 -28.51 6.55 9.87
N ASN A 138 -27.60 7.17 9.15
CA ASN A 138 -27.83 7.71 7.81
C ASN A 138 -26.86 7.03 6.84
N LEU A 139 -27.35 6.59 5.70
CA LEU A 139 -26.56 6.04 4.61
C LEU A 139 -26.84 6.83 3.34
N GLU A 140 -25.86 7.59 2.90
CA GLU A 140 -25.92 8.38 1.69
C GLU A 140 -24.75 8.01 0.80
N LYS A 141 -25.03 7.55 -0.42
CA LYS A 141 -24.02 6.97 -1.32
C LYS A 141 -23.16 5.92 -0.59
N ASP A 142 -21.88 6.17 -0.36
CA ASP A 142 -20.94 5.31 0.36
C ASP A 142 -20.69 5.76 1.80
N THR A 143 -21.34 6.84 2.25
CA THR A 143 -21.13 7.39 3.59
C THR A 143 -22.15 6.85 4.57
N LEU A 144 -21.72 6.03 5.51
CA LEU A 144 -22.54 5.54 6.63
C LEU A 144 -22.21 6.34 7.90
N LYS A 145 -23.16 7.16 8.38
CA LYS A 145 -23.06 7.94 9.63
C LYS A 145 -23.90 7.31 10.73
N ILE A 146 -23.27 7.07 11.87
CA ILE A 146 -23.90 6.47 13.04
C ILE A 146 -23.80 7.46 14.20
N LYS A 147 -24.95 7.97 14.67
CA LYS A 147 -25.01 8.84 15.85
C LYS A 147 -24.74 8.02 17.11
N LEU A 148 -23.89 8.54 17.96
CA LEU A 148 -23.61 7.97 19.27
C LEU A 148 -24.63 8.47 20.29
N GLY A 149 -25.09 7.59 21.19
CA GLY A 149 -25.98 7.97 22.29
C GLY A 149 -25.26 8.80 23.36
N GLN A 150 -23.97 8.58 23.50
CA GLN A 150 -23.04 9.35 24.34
C GLN A 150 -21.80 9.70 23.53
N GLU A 151 -21.18 10.84 23.84
CA GLU A 151 -19.95 11.23 23.17
C GLU A 151 -18.81 10.25 23.47
N LEU A 152 -18.10 9.82 22.44
CA LEU A 152 -16.89 8.99 22.60
C LEU A 152 -15.69 9.89 22.90
N LYS A 153 -15.23 9.86 24.13
CA LYS A 153 -14.10 10.66 24.60
C LYS A 153 -12.77 10.16 24.03
N PRO A 154 -11.72 11.01 24.02
CA PRO A 154 -10.36 10.59 23.73
C PRO A 154 -9.95 9.33 24.53
N ASN A 155 -9.25 8.41 23.87
CA ASN A 155 -8.77 7.14 24.41
C ASN A 155 -9.86 6.13 24.86
N HIS A 156 -11.15 6.42 24.59
CA HIS A 156 -12.25 5.48 24.84
C HIS A 156 -12.57 4.67 23.59
N GLU A 157 -13.23 3.54 23.82
CA GLU A 157 -13.62 2.57 22.80
C GLU A 157 -15.13 2.40 22.73
N VAL A 158 -15.62 1.98 21.58
CA VAL A 158 -17.02 1.64 21.33
C VAL A 158 -17.10 0.42 20.42
N ILE A 159 -18.09 -0.44 20.62
CA ILE A 159 -18.34 -1.61 19.78
C ILE A 159 -19.52 -1.30 18.84
N VAL A 160 -19.25 -1.37 17.53
CA VAL A 160 -20.26 -1.20 16.48
C VAL A 160 -20.52 -2.55 15.82
N ASN A 161 -21.78 -2.96 15.78
CA ASN A 161 -22.20 -4.15 15.05
C ASN A 161 -23.11 -3.76 13.90
N VAL A 162 -22.76 -4.18 12.66
CA VAL A 162 -23.51 -3.94 11.43
C VAL A 162 -23.85 -5.27 10.78
N GLN A 163 -25.15 -5.57 10.66
CA GLN A 163 -25.65 -6.75 9.96
C GLN A 163 -26.27 -6.34 8.63
N TYR A 164 -25.83 -6.94 7.54
CA TYR A 164 -26.32 -6.62 6.20
C TYR A 164 -26.16 -7.78 5.24
N ASP A 165 -26.97 -7.74 4.17
CA ASP A 165 -26.83 -8.64 3.03
C ASP A 165 -26.41 -7.83 1.81
N PHE A 166 -25.65 -8.46 0.89
CA PHE A 166 -25.35 -7.87 -0.41
C PHE A 166 -25.19 -8.93 -1.51
N THR A 167 -25.26 -8.48 -2.75
CA THR A 167 -24.78 -9.20 -3.94
C THR A 167 -23.76 -8.34 -4.66
N LEU A 168 -22.86 -8.95 -5.41
CA LEU A 168 -21.90 -8.20 -6.22
C LEU A 168 -22.51 -7.75 -7.54
N PRO A 169 -22.18 -6.56 -8.04
CA PRO A 169 -22.55 -6.14 -9.37
C PRO A 169 -21.72 -6.85 -10.43
N LYS A 170 -22.17 -6.86 -11.68
CA LYS A 170 -21.29 -7.12 -12.81
C LYS A 170 -20.64 -5.82 -13.28
N LYS A 171 -19.35 -5.86 -13.59
CA LYS A 171 -18.55 -4.67 -13.98
C LYS A 171 -18.50 -3.59 -12.90
N GLY A 172 -18.35 -4.00 -11.64
CA GLY A 172 -18.24 -3.13 -10.47
C GLY A 172 -16.80 -2.79 -10.11
N LEU A 173 -15.85 -2.94 -11.04
CA LEU A 173 -14.41 -2.75 -10.81
C LEU A 173 -13.87 -3.71 -9.75
N ARG A 174 -13.45 -3.19 -8.60
CA ARG A 174 -12.85 -3.90 -7.48
C ARG A 174 -13.86 -4.69 -6.63
N PHE A 175 -15.14 -4.29 -6.68
CA PHE A 175 -16.25 -4.94 -6.00
C PHE A 175 -17.19 -5.52 -7.04
N THR A 176 -16.91 -6.73 -7.54
CA THR A 176 -17.56 -7.27 -8.73
C THR A 176 -17.69 -8.79 -8.73
N ALA A 177 -18.64 -9.30 -9.50
CA ALA A 177 -18.70 -10.71 -9.87
C ALA A 177 -18.52 -10.87 -11.37
N ASN A 178 -17.62 -11.77 -11.77
CA ASN A 178 -17.40 -12.16 -13.14
C ASN A 178 -17.66 -13.66 -13.28
N GLU A 179 -18.69 -14.03 -14.07
CA GLU A 179 -19.13 -15.42 -14.21
C GLU A 179 -19.40 -16.11 -12.86
N LYS A 180 -18.43 -16.87 -12.36
CA LYS A 180 -18.48 -17.60 -11.10
C LYS A 180 -17.37 -17.19 -10.12
N ASN A 181 -16.66 -16.12 -10.45
CA ASN A 181 -15.64 -15.51 -9.60
C ASN A 181 -16.20 -14.28 -8.92
N TYR A 182 -15.76 -14.01 -7.71
CA TYR A 182 -16.24 -12.92 -6.87
C TYR A 182 -15.06 -12.18 -6.28
N PHE A 183 -15.04 -10.86 -6.41
CA PHE A 183 -13.96 -9.98 -5.98
C PHE A 183 -14.52 -8.95 -5.00
N LEU A 184 -14.11 -9.07 -3.75
CA LEU A 184 -14.64 -8.33 -2.61
C LEU A 184 -13.59 -7.35 -2.09
N ALA A 185 -13.44 -6.21 -2.74
CA ALA A 185 -12.68 -5.07 -2.21
C ALA A 185 -13.64 -4.12 -1.45
N GLN A 186 -13.20 -3.52 -0.36
CA GLN A 186 -13.96 -2.54 0.44
C GLN A 186 -15.40 -3.00 0.77
N TRP A 187 -15.58 -4.29 1.01
CA TRP A 187 -16.90 -4.94 1.14
C TRP A 187 -17.57 -4.79 2.51
N TYR A 188 -16.83 -4.35 3.52
CA TYR A 188 -17.29 -4.16 4.90
C TYR A 188 -17.32 -2.67 5.27
N PRO A 189 -18.04 -2.26 6.36
CA PRO A 189 -17.99 -0.88 6.84
C PRO A 189 -16.58 -0.55 7.37
N MET A 190 -15.88 0.36 6.71
CA MET A 190 -14.54 0.81 7.07
C MET A 190 -14.61 2.15 7.78
N ILE A 191 -14.12 2.25 9.02
CA ILE A 191 -14.07 3.53 9.74
C ILE A 191 -13.11 4.49 9.04
N ALA A 192 -13.54 5.73 8.81
CA ALA A 192 -12.68 6.78 8.27
C ALA A 192 -11.64 7.21 9.30
N THR A 193 -10.53 7.81 8.84
CA THR A 193 -9.59 8.51 9.73
C THR A 193 -10.22 9.82 10.24
N TYR A 194 -9.72 10.33 11.36
CA TYR A 194 -10.21 11.57 11.97
C TYR A 194 -9.06 12.54 12.21
N ARG A 195 -9.10 13.70 11.55
CA ARG A 195 -8.04 14.70 11.57
C ARG A 195 -8.61 16.11 11.51
N ASP A 196 -7.86 17.06 11.98
CA ASP A 196 -8.19 18.48 11.89
C ASP A 196 -9.64 18.76 12.33
N HIS A 197 -10.03 18.11 13.45
CA HIS A 197 -11.37 18.22 14.07
C HIS A 197 -12.53 17.71 13.19
N LYS A 198 -12.25 16.85 12.20
CA LYS A 198 -13.26 16.26 11.29
C LYS A 198 -12.94 14.85 10.86
N TRP A 199 -13.95 14.12 10.39
CA TRP A 199 -13.78 12.86 9.70
C TRP A 199 -13.15 13.11 8.31
N ASN A 200 -12.05 12.45 8.03
CA ASN A 200 -11.40 12.47 6.73
C ASN A 200 -12.04 11.41 5.85
N LYS A 201 -13.11 11.79 5.18
CA LYS A 201 -13.94 10.89 4.37
C LYS A 201 -14.31 11.55 3.05
N GLU A 202 -13.70 11.05 1.97
CA GLU A 202 -13.96 11.48 0.62
C GLU A 202 -15.05 10.63 -0.05
N ASP A 203 -15.87 11.22 -0.92
CA ASP A 203 -16.89 10.49 -1.69
C ASP A 203 -16.21 9.52 -2.65
N TYR A 204 -16.74 8.29 -2.75
CA TYR A 204 -16.23 7.28 -3.66
C TYR A 204 -16.22 7.76 -5.11
N ARG A 205 -15.10 7.52 -5.79
CA ARG A 205 -14.91 7.77 -7.22
C ARG A 205 -14.48 6.49 -7.92
N MET A 206 -14.84 6.37 -9.21
CA MET A 206 -14.50 5.19 -10.02
C MET A 206 -13.02 5.14 -10.44
N ARG A 207 -12.32 6.26 -10.33
CA ARG A 207 -10.88 6.38 -10.62
C ARG A 207 -10.15 6.92 -9.41
N GLY A 208 -8.97 6.37 -9.20
CA GLY A 208 -8.13 6.64 -8.03
C GLY A 208 -8.72 6.02 -6.77
N GLU A 209 -8.02 6.18 -5.68
CA GLU A 209 -8.42 5.70 -4.37
C GLU A 209 -8.95 6.86 -3.55
N THR A 210 -10.18 6.72 -3.04
CA THR A 210 -10.83 7.76 -2.26
C THR A 210 -11.16 7.30 -0.85
N TYR A 211 -10.97 6.02 -0.55
CA TYR A 211 -11.08 5.50 0.81
C TYR A 211 -9.73 5.61 1.51
N HIS A 212 -9.78 6.09 2.73
CA HIS A 212 -8.59 6.28 3.56
C HIS A 212 -8.85 5.74 4.97
N THR A 213 -8.11 4.71 5.34
CA THR A 213 -8.28 3.97 6.59
C THR A 213 -6.95 3.86 7.33
N ALA A 214 -7.01 3.70 8.64
CA ALA A 214 -5.84 3.35 9.46
C ALA A 214 -5.49 1.87 9.33
N PHE A 215 -4.25 1.52 9.67
CA PHE A 215 -3.87 0.11 9.89
C PHE A 215 -4.78 -0.52 10.94
N SER A 216 -5.25 -1.73 10.69
CA SER A 216 -6.28 -2.39 11.50
C SER A 216 -6.04 -3.89 11.61
N ASP A 217 -6.60 -4.52 12.66
CA ASP A 217 -6.61 -5.96 12.82
C ASP A 217 -7.92 -6.57 12.34
N PHE A 218 -7.85 -7.74 11.70
CA PHE A 218 -9.00 -8.45 11.15
C PHE A 218 -9.02 -9.92 11.59
N GLU A 219 -10.21 -10.39 11.97
CA GLU A 219 -10.57 -11.79 12.12
C GLU A 219 -11.86 -12.04 11.32
N ILE A 220 -11.79 -12.84 10.26
CA ILE A 220 -12.91 -13.10 9.37
C ILE A 220 -13.25 -14.58 9.38
N GLN A 221 -14.41 -14.92 9.90
CA GLN A 221 -14.97 -16.26 9.81
C GLN A 221 -15.80 -16.37 8.54
N TYR A 222 -15.43 -17.25 7.61
CA TYR A 222 -16.17 -17.43 6.37
C TYR A 222 -16.87 -18.79 6.27
N LYS A 223 -17.99 -18.81 5.51
CA LYS A 223 -18.72 -20.01 5.13
C LYS A 223 -19.27 -19.86 3.72
N LEU A 224 -18.87 -20.78 2.82
CA LEU A 224 -19.25 -20.79 1.41
C LEU A 224 -20.11 -22.01 1.08
N SER A 225 -21.20 -21.82 0.35
CA SER A 225 -22.04 -22.94 -0.12
C SER A 225 -21.41 -23.66 -1.32
N ASN A 226 -20.60 -22.98 -2.12
CA ASN A 226 -19.93 -23.51 -3.30
C ASN A 226 -18.47 -23.89 -3.03
N ASN A 227 -17.91 -24.78 -3.85
CA ASN A 227 -16.47 -25.04 -3.85
C ASN A 227 -15.77 -23.94 -4.66
N LEU A 228 -15.17 -22.99 -3.94
CA LEU A 228 -14.40 -21.90 -4.50
C LEU A 228 -13.05 -21.85 -3.79
N THR A 229 -12.02 -21.44 -4.51
CA THR A 229 -10.73 -21.12 -3.92
C THR A 229 -10.82 -19.72 -3.33
N ILE A 230 -10.55 -19.58 -2.04
CA ILE A 230 -10.44 -18.29 -1.38
C ILE A 230 -9.00 -17.81 -1.47
N ILE A 231 -8.83 -16.52 -1.79
CA ILE A 231 -7.58 -15.79 -1.79
C ILE A 231 -7.85 -14.52 -0.99
N SER A 232 -6.98 -14.17 -0.05
CA SER A 232 -7.28 -13.06 0.84
C SER A 232 -6.04 -12.37 1.38
N SER A 233 -6.24 -11.21 2.01
CA SER A 233 -5.21 -10.48 2.76
C SER A 233 -4.79 -11.19 4.07
N SER A 234 -5.11 -12.48 4.25
CA SER A 234 -4.66 -13.28 5.39
C SER A 234 -3.32 -13.93 5.08
N ASP A 235 -2.42 -13.95 6.06
CA ASP A 235 -1.13 -14.64 5.97
C ASP A 235 -1.22 -16.17 6.09
N ASP A 236 -2.39 -16.70 6.43
CA ASP A 236 -2.59 -18.11 6.78
C ASP A 236 -3.70 -18.78 5.95
N ASP A 237 -4.10 -18.23 4.80
CA ASP A 237 -5.07 -18.88 3.96
C ASP A 237 -4.46 -20.14 3.29
N THR A 238 -5.22 -21.19 3.22
CA THR A 238 -4.75 -22.47 2.68
C THR A 238 -5.21 -22.69 1.24
N TYR A 239 -4.35 -23.29 0.42
CA TYR A 239 -4.70 -23.73 -0.91
C TYR A 239 -4.54 -25.28 -1.03
N PRO A 240 -5.55 -25.99 -1.52
CA PRO A 240 -6.92 -25.56 -1.80
C PRO A 240 -7.70 -25.18 -0.53
N SER A 241 -8.64 -24.26 -0.66
CA SER A 241 -9.43 -23.75 0.45
C SER A 241 -10.55 -24.70 0.86
N GLY A 242 -10.86 -24.74 2.16
CA GLY A 242 -12.10 -25.34 2.67
C GLY A 242 -13.33 -24.45 2.39
N LYS A 243 -14.54 -25.03 2.56
CA LYS A 243 -15.79 -24.26 2.48
C LYS A 243 -16.01 -23.30 3.66
N SER A 244 -15.26 -23.46 4.72
CA SER A 244 -15.30 -22.60 5.92
C SER A 244 -13.95 -22.55 6.58
N GLY A 245 -13.67 -21.45 7.26
CA GLY A 245 -12.42 -21.22 7.96
C GLY A 245 -12.39 -19.86 8.65
N ILE A 246 -11.22 -19.53 9.16
CA ILE A 246 -10.92 -18.24 9.77
C ILE A 246 -9.72 -17.65 9.02
N LEU A 247 -9.83 -16.38 8.66
CA LEU A 247 -8.79 -15.58 8.02
C LEU A 247 -8.37 -14.49 9.01
N VAL A 248 -7.07 -14.23 9.10
CA VAL A 248 -6.53 -13.24 10.04
C VAL A 248 -5.59 -12.29 9.29
N GLY A 249 -5.79 -11.00 9.49
CA GLY A 249 -4.89 -9.94 9.05
C GLY A 249 -4.52 -9.04 10.25
N LYS A 250 -3.27 -8.63 10.36
CA LYS A 250 -2.79 -7.74 11.42
C LYS A 250 -2.05 -6.57 10.83
N ASP A 251 -2.31 -5.40 11.38
CA ASP A 251 -1.66 -4.16 10.99
C ASP A 251 -1.72 -3.92 9.46
N ILE A 252 -2.90 -4.17 8.84
CA ILE A 252 -3.14 -3.98 7.41
C ILE A 252 -4.16 -2.88 7.14
N LYS A 253 -4.07 -2.28 5.95
CA LYS A 253 -4.90 -1.13 5.54
C LYS A 253 -6.35 -1.51 5.26
N ASP A 254 -6.55 -2.64 4.59
CA ASP A 254 -7.86 -3.21 4.28
C ASP A 254 -7.79 -4.74 4.18
N PHE A 255 -8.95 -5.38 4.04
CA PHE A 255 -9.03 -6.83 3.93
C PHE A 255 -9.77 -7.23 2.65
N TYR A 256 -9.02 -7.67 1.68
CA TYR A 256 -9.51 -8.16 0.40
C TYR A 256 -9.82 -9.66 0.43
N ILE A 257 -10.84 -10.06 -0.35
CA ILE A 257 -11.18 -11.48 -0.60
C ILE A 257 -11.52 -11.66 -2.07
N ALA A 258 -10.88 -12.61 -2.72
CA ALA A 258 -11.31 -13.18 -3.99
C ALA A 258 -11.78 -14.63 -3.81
N LEU A 259 -12.86 -14.98 -4.50
CA LEU A 259 -13.38 -16.35 -4.55
C LEU A 259 -13.34 -16.80 -6.00
N LEU A 260 -12.41 -17.69 -6.34
CA LEU A 260 -12.19 -18.15 -7.70
C LEU A 260 -12.69 -19.58 -7.88
N LYS A 261 -13.34 -19.83 -9.02
CA LYS A 261 -13.77 -21.16 -9.40
C LYS A 261 -12.67 -21.86 -10.19
N GLU A 262 -12.08 -22.92 -9.62
CA GLU A 262 -11.12 -23.79 -10.29
C GLU A 262 -9.96 -23.03 -10.98
N PRO A 263 -9.26 -22.10 -10.28
CA PRO A 263 -8.18 -21.33 -10.90
C PRO A 263 -6.99 -22.23 -11.26
N ASN A 264 -6.27 -21.85 -12.31
CA ASN A 264 -4.92 -22.36 -12.52
C ASN A 264 -3.97 -21.71 -11.53
N VAL A 265 -3.12 -22.47 -10.85
CA VAL A 265 -2.22 -21.97 -9.81
C VAL A 265 -0.80 -22.43 -10.07
N VAL A 266 0.14 -21.49 -9.96
CA VAL A 266 1.56 -21.77 -9.81
C VAL A 266 1.97 -21.30 -8.42
N GLU A 267 2.59 -22.19 -7.63
CA GLU A 267 3.02 -21.88 -6.27
C GLU A 267 4.52 -22.09 -6.11
N LYS A 268 5.16 -21.23 -5.36
CA LYS A 268 6.57 -21.33 -4.99
C LYS A 268 6.85 -20.72 -3.62
N LYS A 269 7.77 -21.31 -2.86
CA LYS A 269 8.18 -20.82 -1.55
C LYS A 269 9.60 -20.30 -1.60
N ILE A 270 9.83 -19.09 -1.02
CA ILE A 270 11.12 -18.46 -0.88
C ILE A 270 11.31 -18.09 0.60
N GLY A 271 12.26 -18.72 1.27
CA GLY A 271 12.41 -18.56 2.71
C GLY A 271 11.12 -18.96 3.43
N ASN A 272 10.50 -18.01 4.12
CA ASN A 272 9.22 -18.17 4.82
C ASN A 272 8.01 -17.62 4.04
N ILE A 273 8.21 -17.08 2.84
CA ILE A 273 7.16 -16.47 2.02
C ILE A 273 6.69 -17.48 0.97
N THR A 274 5.40 -17.70 0.89
CA THR A 274 4.73 -18.46 -0.17
C THR A 274 4.23 -17.48 -1.22
N ILE A 275 4.63 -17.68 -2.49
CA ILE A 275 4.14 -16.87 -3.63
C ILE A 275 3.23 -17.77 -4.46
N ARG A 276 2.04 -17.28 -4.80
CA ARG A 276 1.07 -17.98 -5.64
C ARG A 276 0.61 -17.06 -6.77
N VAL A 277 0.61 -17.58 -8.00
CA VAL A 277 0.07 -16.91 -9.18
C VAL A 277 -1.19 -17.64 -9.60
N PHE A 278 -2.31 -16.93 -9.56
CA PHE A 278 -3.63 -17.42 -9.92
C PHE A 278 -4.08 -16.83 -11.25
N GLY A 279 -4.62 -17.67 -12.12
CA GLY A 279 -5.27 -17.23 -13.34
C GLY A 279 -6.49 -18.07 -13.63
N VAL A 280 -7.47 -17.52 -14.32
CA VAL A 280 -8.69 -18.24 -14.75
C VAL A 280 -8.59 -18.74 -16.18
N ASP A 281 -7.50 -18.45 -16.87
CA ASP A 281 -7.16 -18.95 -18.20
C ASP A 281 -6.08 -20.03 -18.17
N ASP A 282 -5.68 -20.54 -19.33
CA ASP A 282 -4.72 -21.63 -19.49
C ASP A 282 -3.31 -21.18 -19.92
N ARG A 283 -2.99 -19.87 -19.81
CA ARG A 283 -1.67 -19.30 -20.17
C ARG A 283 -0.57 -19.68 -19.16
N LYS A 284 -0.31 -21.00 -19.06
CA LYS A 284 0.60 -21.57 -18.05
C LYS A 284 2.04 -21.03 -18.10
N ASP A 285 2.54 -20.69 -19.28
CA ASP A 285 3.90 -20.18 -19.43
C ASP A 285 3.97 -18.73 -18.93
N LEU A 286 2.96 -17.91 -19.22
CA LEU A 286 2.83 -16.56 -18.64
C LEU A 286 2.79 -16.62 -17.09
N HIS A 287 2.03 -17.54 -16.51
CA HIS A 287 1.99 -17.71 -15.05
C HIS A 287 3.37 -18.05 -14.46
N LYS A 288 4.18 -18.86 -15.16
CA LYS A 288 5.56 -19.18 -14.73
C LYS A 288 6.49 -17.98 -14.88
N ASP A 289 6.35 -17.21 -15.96
CA ASP A 289 7.16 -16.00 -16.18
C ASP A 289 6.84 -14.94 -15.11
N ILE A 290 5.55 -14.72 -14.81
CA ILE A 290 5.12 -13.83 -13.73
C ILE A 290 5.66 -14.34 -12.36
N MET A 291 5.58 -15.63 -12.08
CA MET A 291 6.15 -16.21 -10.86
C MET A 291 7.65 -15.90 -10.73
N LYS A 292 8.41 -16.09 -11.80
CA LYS A 292 9.85 -15.82 -11.79
C LYS A 292 10.12 -14.33 -11.55
N LEU A 293 9.41 -13.46 -12.26
CA LEU A 293 9.56 -12.02 -12.16
C LEU A 293 9.18 -11.51 -10.75
N ALA A 294 8.09 -12.04 -10.18
CA ALA A 294 7.66 -11.71 -8.82
C ALA A 294 8.70 -12.10 -7.76
N ILE A 295 9.35 -13.26 -7.95
CA ILE A 295 10.45 -13.70 -7.08
C ILE A 295 11.62 -12.73 -7.14
N ASP A 296 12.04 -12.35 -8.36
CA ASP A 296 13.17 -11.45 -8.58
C ASP A 296 12.86 -10.06 -7.99
N ALA A 297 11.65 -9.53 -8.21
CA ALA A 297 11.20 -8.25 -7.66
C ALA A 297 11.08 -8.26 -6.13
N LEU A 298 10.43 -9.29 -5.57
CA LEU A 298 10.27 -9.42 -4.12
C LEU A 298 11.65 -9.49 -3.43
N THR A 299 12.60 -10.21 -4.03
CA THR A 299 13.97 -10.30 -3.51
C THR A 299 14.67 -8.94 -3.56
N TYR A 300 14.57 -8.24 -4.70
CA TYR A 300 15.15 -6.92 -4.87
C TYR A 300 14.58 -5.91 -3.87
N PHE A 301 13.26 -5.85 -3.73
CA PHE A 301 12.62 -4.90 -2.82
C PHE A 301 12.92 -5.22 -1.35
N GLN A 302 13.05 -6.50 -0.97
CA GLN A 302 13.49 -6.86 0.37
C GLN A 302 14.94 -6.43 0.65
N ASP A 303 15.83 -6.57 -0.33
CA ASP A 303 17.24 -6.19 -0.21
C ASP A 303 17.45 -4.66 -0.24
N THR A 304 16.54 -3.92 -0.90
CA THR A 304 16.67 -2.48 -1.15
C THR A 304 15.84 -1.64 -0.18
N ILE A 305 14.59 -2.03 0.07
CA ILE A 305 13.65 -1.25 0.88
C ILE A 305 13.59 -1.78 2.30
N GLY A 306 13.27 -3.07 2.47
CA GLY A 306 13.16 -3.69 3.78
C GLY A 306 12.35 -4.99 3.75
N PRO A 307 12.23 -5.69 4.88
CA PRO A 307 11.53 -6.96 4.94
C PRO A 307 10.10 -6.89 4.41
N TYR A 308 9.72 -7.87 3.58
CA TYR A 308 8.32 -8.05 3.18
C TYR A 308 7.44 -8.34 4.40
N PRO A 309 6.31 -7.64 4.59
CA PRO A 309 5.56 -7.69 5.84
C PRO A 309 4.72 -8.96 6.03
N HIS A 310 4.46 -9.73 4.95
CA HIS A 310 3.55 -10.87 4.95
C HIS A 310 4.29 -12.21 4.78
N LYS A 311 3.59 -13.32 5.05
CA LYS A 311 4.10 -14.69 4.83
C LYS A 311 3.70 -15.25 3.48
N GLN A 312 2.79 -14.59 2.78
CA GLN A 312 2.37 -14.96 1.44
C GLN A 312 2.24 -13.73 0.54
N LEU A 313 2.39 -13.95 -0.77
CA LEU A 313 2.10 -13.00 -1.82
C LEU A 313 1.27 -13.70 -2.88
N ASP A 314 0.03 -13.31 -3.03
CA ASP A 314 -0.87 -13.81 -4.03
C ASP A 314 -1.01 -12.84 -5.19
N ILE A 315 -0.88 -13.35 -6.41
CA ILE A 315 -0.97 -12.56 -7.64
C ILE A 315 -2.14 -13.12 -8.45
N ILE A 316 -3.18 -12.33 -8.65
CA ILE A 316 -4.35 -12.71 -9.44
C ILE A 316 -4.25 -12.04 -10.82
N LEU A 317 -4.13 -12.87 -11.87
CA LEU A 317 -4.08 -12.40 -13.25
C LEU A 317 -5.48 -12.52 -13.84
N ASP A 318 -6.30 -11.55 -13.92
CA ASP A 318 -7.65 -11.49 -14.53
C ASP A 318 -8.54 -10.43 -13.89
N GLU A 319 -7.93 -9.50 -13.14
CA GLU A 319 -8.61 -8.41 -12.48
C GLU A 319 -7.89 -7.07 -12.76
N LEU A 320 -8.48 -5.98 -12.35
CA LEU A 320 -7.86 -4.65 -12.37
C LEU A 320 -6.58 -4.64 -11.53
N GLY A 321 -5.54 -3.89 -11.94
CA GLY A 321 -4.34 -3.66 -11.12
C GLY A 321 -4.71 -3.05 -9.77
N MET A 322 -4.29 -3.71 -8.68
CA MET A 322 -4.53 -3.33 -7.29
C MET A 322 -3.56 -4.02 -6.33
N GLU A 323 -3.30 -3.33 -5.23
CA GLU A 323 -2.22 -3.53 -4.27
C GLU A 323 -2.68 -3.97 -2.87
N TYR A 324 -3.70 -4.80 -2.77
CA TYR A 324 -4.20 -5.23 -1.45
C TYR A 324 -3.09 -5.89 -0.60
N PRO A 325 -3.13 -5.74 0.74
CA PRO A 325 -2.13 -6.36 1.60
C PRO A 325 -2.01 -7.87 1.36
N GLY A 326 -0.82 -8.32 0.94
CA GLY A 326 -0.55 -9.73 0.63
C GLY A 326 -1.18 -10.24 -0.67
N VAL A 327 -1.99 -9.45 -1.37
CA VAL A 327 -2.66 -9.84 -2.62
C VAL A 327 -2.56 -8.72 -3.65
N VAL A 328 -1.90 -8.99 -4.76
CA VAL A 328 -1.89 -8.07 -5.90
C VAL A 328 -2.73 -8.62 -7.04
N THR A 329 -3.42 -7.74 -7.75
CA THR A 329 -4.18 -8.11 -8.94
C THR A 329 -3.60 -7.41 -10.16
N ALA A 330 -3.66 -8.02 -11.32
CA ALA A 330 -3.08 -7.44 -12.53
C ALA A 330 -3.86 -7.84 -13.76
N ASN A 331 -4.45 -6.88 -14.41
CA ASN A 331 -5.05 -6.90 -15.75
C ASN A 331 -5.78 -5.56 -16.00
N SER A 332 -6.66 -5.50 -16.96
CA SER A 332 -7.51 -4.33 -17.18
C SER A 332 -8.89 -4.73 -17.71
N ILE A 333 -9.91 -4.50 -16.90
CA ILE A 333 -11.32 -4.64 -17.29
C ILE A 333 -11.80 -3.52 -18.25
N TYR A 334 -11.04 -2.43 -18.38
CA TYR A 334 -11.39 -1.30 -19.26
C TYR A 334 -11.07 -1.54 -20.72
N ARG A 335 -10.21 -2.52 -21.03
CA ARG A 335 -9.87 -2.90 -22.38
C ARG A 335 -10.68 -4.14 -22.76
N GLY A 336 -11.34 -4.10 -23.89
CA GLY A 336 -12.08 -5.26 -24.45
C GLY A 336 -11.18 -6.42 -24.87
N THR A 337 -9.86 -6.26 -24.76
CA THR A 337 -8.81 -7.24 -25.02
C THR A 337 -7.89 -7.34 -23.80
N PRO A 338 -7.33 -8.50 -23.50
CA PRO A 338 -6.31 -8.65 -22.45
C PRO A 338 -5.17 -7.65 -22.65
N VAL A 339 -4.59 -7.17 -21.57
CA VAL A 339 -3.36 -6.38 -21.58
C VAL A 339 -2.24 -7.23 -22.19
N ASP A 340 -1.33 -6.63 -22.96
CA ASP A 340 -0.16 -7.34 -23.48
C ASP A 340 0.74 -7.83 -22.33
N GLU A 341 1.53 -8.86 -22.58
CA GLU A 341 2.29 -9.53 -21.52
C GLU A 341 3.33 -8.64 -20.83
N ASP A 342 3.98 -7.74 -21.58
CA ASP A 342 5.00 -6.86 -21.00
C ASP A 342 4.34 -5.78 -20.12
N SER A 343 3.23 -5.20 -20.55
CA SER A 343 2.42 -4.29 -19.74
C SER A 343 1.88 -5.00 -18.48
N LEU A 344 1.45 -6.26 -18.59
CA LEU A 344 0.99 -7.04 -17.46
C LEU A 344 2.13 -7.32 -16.47
N LYS A 345 3.31 -7.69 -16.96
CA LYS A 345 4.50 -7.90 -16.12
C LYS A 345 4.90 -6.61 -15.40
N SER A 346 4.88 -5.48 -16.10
CA SER A 346 5.18 -4.17 -15.50
C SER A 346 4.16 -3.80 -14.41
N MET A 347 2.87 -4.06 -14.64
CA MET A 347 1.83 -3.85 -13.65
C MET A 347 2.06 -4.71 -12.41
N VAL A 348 2.35 -6.00 -12.56
CA VAL A 348 2.63 -6.90 -11.42
C VAL A 348 3.77 -6.37 -10.56
N ILE A 349 4.84 -5.85 -11.15
CA ILE A 349 5.97 -5.30 -10.38
C ILE A 349 5.57 -4.03 -9.64
N HIS A 350 4.80 -3.17 -10.28
CA HIS A 350 4.24 -1.98 -9.66
C HIS A 350 3.37 -2.33 -8.45
N GLU A 351 2.44 -3.28 -8.60
CA GLU A 351 1.57 -3.71 -7.50
C GLU A 351 2.36 -4.41 -6.36
N ILE A 352 3.46 -5.11 -6.69
CA ILE A 352 4.35 -5.67 -5.65
C ILE A 352 5.08 -4.57 -4.89
N ALA A 353 5.49 -3.48 -5.54
CA ALA A 353 6.16 -2.36 -4.85
C ALA A 353 5.23 -1.67 -3.84
N HIS A 354 3.94 -1.62 -4.10
CA HIS A 354 2.92 -1.12 -3.17
C HIS A 354 2.82 -1.92 -1.86
N GLN A 355 3.36 -3.13 -1.79
CA GLN A 355 3.42 -3.86 -0.52
C GLN A 355 4.30 -3.14 0.51
N TRP A 356 5.14 -2.20 0.08
CA TRP A 356 5.89 -1.27 0.92
C TRP A 356 5.27 0.13 0.94
N PHE A 357 4.92 0.68 -0.24
CA PHE A 357 4.31 2.01 -0.40
C PHE A 357 2.79 1.85 -0.52
N TYR A 358 2.03 2.09 0.48
CA TYR A 358 0.66 1.78 0.85
C TYR A 358 0.60 0.68 1.92
N GLY A 359 1.14 -0.51 1.66
CA GLY A 359 1.02 -1.67 2.56
C GLY A 359 1.75 -1.50 3.90
N VAL A 360 2.88 -0.79 3.93
CA VAL A 360 3.70 -0.54 5.14
C VAL A 360 3.84 0.94 5.45
N ILE A 361 4.18 1.77 4.47
CA ILE A 361 4.22 3.22 4.63
C ILE A 361 2.97 3.78 3.99
N SER A 362 2.13 4.43 4.79
CA SER A 362 0.84 4.94 4.35
C SER A 362 0.87 6.43 4.04
N ASN A 363 -0.01 6.86 3.16
CA ASN A 363 -0.35 8.25 2.84
C ASN A 363 -1.87 8.40 2.73
N ASP A 364 -2.34 9.60 2.50
CA ASP A 364 -3.71 9.84 2.09
C ASP A 364 -3.80 9.65 0.56
N PRO A 365 -4.44 8.58 0.05
CA PRO A 365 -4.44 8.26 -1.38
C PRO A 365 -5.26 9.24 -2.23
N TYR A 366 -6.01 10.14 -1.60
CA TYR A 366 -6.76 11.19 -2.28
C TYR A 366 -6.00 12.52 -2.36
N HIS A 367 -5.34 12.92 -1.26
CA HIS A 367 -4.66 14.21 -1.17
C HIS A 367 -3.18 14.14 -1.54
N ASP A 368 -2.54 12.99 -1.33
CA ASP A 368 -1.11 12.74 -1.55
C ASP A 368 -0.87 11.48 -2.39
N ALA A 369 -1.71 11.21 -3.39
CA ALA A 369 -1.70 9.97 -4.19
C ALA A 369 -0.34 9.65 -4.85
N TRP A 370 0.51 10.64 -5.10
CA TRP A 370 1.83 10.42 -5.70
C TRP A 370 2.81 9.72 -4.75
N LEU A 371 2.55 9.74 -3.42
CA LEU A 371 3.43 9.14 -2.40
C LEU A 371 3.37 7.61 -2.39
N ASP A 372 2.28 7.00 -2.82
CA ASP A 372 2.22 5.55 -3.07
C ASP A 372 2.46 5.23 -4.53
N GLU A 373 1.71 5.80 -5.45
CA GLU A 373 1.77 5.51 -6.88
C GLU A 373 3.10 5.92 -7.52
N GLY A 374 3.56 7.12 -7.19
CA GLY A 374 4.83 7.64 -7.69
C GLY A 374 6.03 6.88 -7.14
N LEU A 375 6.02 6.52 -5.84
CA LEU A 375 7.09 5.74 -5.22
C LEU A 375 7.07 4.27 -5.68
N ALA A 376 5.90 3.66 -5.87
CA ALA A 376 5.80 2.32 -6.44
C ALA A 376 6.37 2.28 -7.86
N ASN A 377 6.04 3.27 -8.70
CA ASN A 377 6.66 3.41 -10.02
C ASN A 377 8.16 3.66 -9.95
N PHE A 378 8.61 4.51 -9.03
CA PHE A 378 10.04 4.80 -8.85
C PHE A 378 10.82 3.55 -8.44
N ALA A 379 10.33 2.78 -7.48
CA ALA A 379 10.95 1.52 -7.05
C ALA A 379 10.93 0.47 -8.18
N SER A 380 9.84 0.37 -8.94
CA SER A 380 9.74 -0.51 -10.10
C SER A 380 10.76 -0.16 -11.18
N ARG A 381 10.98 1.12 -11.42
CA ARG A 381 11.99 1.61 -12.37
C ARG A 381 13.42 1.25 -11.94
N LEU A 382 13.75 1.39 -10.65
CA LEU A 382 15.03 0.96 -10.09
C LEU A 382 15.22 -0.56 -10.25
N PHE A 383 14.18 -1.34 -9.97
CA PHE A 383 14.20 -2.78 -10.18
C PHE A 383 14.49 -3.13 -11.64
N TYR A 384 13.79 -2.52 -12.59
CA TYR A 384 13.98 -2.82 -14.02
C TYR A 384 15.35 -2.39 -14.51
N ALA A 385 15.86 -1.25 -14.06
CA ALA A 385 17.23 -0.82 -14.40
C ALA A 385 18.25 -1.87 -13.97
N GLN A 386 18.14 -2.37 -12.75
CA GLN A 386 19.03 -3.44 -12.27
C GLN A 386 18.77 -4.78 -12.96
N TYR A 387 17.52 -5.15 -13.19
CA TYR A 387 17.14 -6.42 -13.78
C TYR A 387 17.57 -6.52 -15.25
N GLN A 388 17.41 -5.46 -16.01
CA GLN A 388 17.78 -5.37 -17.43
C GLN A 388 19.21 -4.91 -17.64
N GLY A 389 19.82 -4.27 -16.64
CA GLY A 389 21.15 -3.67 -16.73
C GLY A 389 21.17 -2.41 -17.57
N GLU A 390 20.05 -1.68 -17.59
CA GLU A 390 19.87 -0.43 -18.32
C GLU A 390 20.08 0.77 -17.40
N GLU A 391 20.62 1.86 -17.96
CA GLU A 391 20.73 3.13 -17.24
C GLU A 391 19.39 3.86 -17.23
N ILE A 392 19.01 4.42 -16.07
CA ILE A 392 17.80 5.24 -15.96
C ILE A 392 18.11 6.64 -16.50
N THR A 393 17.39 7.03 -17.55
CA THR A 393 17.52 8.35 -18.19
C THR A 393 16.34 9.24 -17.81
N VAL A 394 16.60 10.54 -17.57
CA VAL A 394 15.56 11.55 -17.37
C VAL A 394 15.00 12.01 -18.71
N ASN A 395 13.68 12.12 -18.83
CA ASN A 395 13.02 12.66 -20.00
C ASN A 395 12.03 13.78 -19.62
N GLU A 396 12.56 14.91 -19.16
CA GLU A 396 11.77 16.08 -18.75
C GLU A 396 10.89 16.64 -19.88
N GLU A 397 11.35 16.53 -21.14
CA GLU A 397 10.63 17.04 -22.31
C GLU A 397 9.22 16.41 -22.43
N MET A 398 9.06 15.17 -21.97
CA MET A 398 7.75 14.48 -21.95
C MET A 398 6.72 15.21 -21.07
N TYR A 399 7.16 15.93 -20.05
CA TYR A 399 6.28 16.55 -19.04
C TYR A 399 6.20 18.08 -19.14
N LYS A 400 6.80 18.70 -20.16
CA LYS A 400 6.79 20.16 -20.34
C LYS A 400 5.38 20.76 -20.47
N ASP A 401 4.44 19.98 -21.05
CA ASP A 401 3.05 20.39 -21.25
C ASP A 401 2.18 20.06 -20.01
N PHE A 402 2.78 19.56 -18.93
CA PHE A 402 2.11 19.19 -17.69
C PHE A 402 2.59 20.07 -16.52
N PRO A 403 2.08 21.34 -16.41
CA PRO A 403 2.62 22.34 -15.48
C PRO A 403 2.20 22.15 -14.03
N LEU A 404 1.15 21.33 -13.75
CA LEU A 404 0.64 21.17 -12.37
C LEU A 404 1.63 20.42 -11.48
N PRO A 405 1.65 20.71 -10.17
CA PRO A 405 2.33 19.91 -9.17
C PRO A 405 1.76 18.48 -9.08
N VAL A 406 2.55 17.54 -8.60
CA VAL A 406 2.14 16.13 -8.47
C VAL A 406 1.39 15.85 -7.16
N ASN A 407 1.44 16.75 -6.19
CA ASN A 407 0.83 16.65 -4.86
C ASN A 407 -0.45 17.49 -4.72
N LEU A 408 -1.26 17.52 -5.76
CA LEU A 408 -2.63 18.05 -5.66
C LEU A 408 -3.60 16.90 -5.36
N SER A 409 -4.75 17.26 -4.79
CA SER A 409 -5.84 16.30 -4.60
C SER A 409 -6.33 15.74 -5.95
N LEU A 410 -6.81 14.50 -5.94
CA LEU A 410 -7.19 13.78 -7.17
C LEU A 410 -8.18 14.56 -8.05
N ASP A 411 -9.06 15.39 -7.49
CA ASP A 411 -10.05 16.17 -8.22
C ASP A 411 -9.53 17.50 -8.79
N GLU A 412 -8.31 17.89 -8.44
CA GLU A 412 -7.67 19.07 -9.02
C GLU A 412 -7.04 18.76 -10.41
N TYR A 413 -6.92 17.48 -10.77
CA TYR A 413 -6.47 17.06 -12.09
C TYR A 413 -7.63 16.75 -13.03
N SER A 414 -7.43 16.96 -14.33
CA SER A 414 -8.34 16.37 -15.31
C SER A 414 -8.25 14.84 -15.30
N LEU A 415 -9.37 14.15 -15.51
CA LEU A 415 -9.41 12.68 -15.54
C LEU A 415 -8.49 12.05 -16.63
N LYS A 416 -8.08 12.81 -17.63
CA LYS A 416 -7.18 12.34 -18.68
C LYS A 416 -5.71 12.43 -18.30
N GLU A 417 -5.38 13.42 -17.47
CA GLU A 417 -4.00 13.77 -17.14
C GLU A 417 -3.55 13.31 -15.76
N GLN A 418 -4.50 12.98 -14.88
CA GLN A 418 -4.26 12.56 -13.51
C GLN A 418 -3.14 11.51 -13.40
N SER A 419 -3.21 10.42 -14.17
CA SER A 419 -2.18 9.39 -14.16
C SER A 419 -0.81 9.89 -14.63
N THR A 420 -0.78 10.84 -15.57
CA THR A 420 0.49 11.44 -16.04
C THR A 420 1.21 12.18 -14.92
N TYR A 421 0.49 12.90 -14.06
CA TYR A 421 1.08 13.61 -12.93
C TYR A 421 1.50 12.66 -11.81
N ILE A 422 0.57 11.80 -11.37
CA ILE A 422 0.73 10.98 -10.18
C ILE A 422 1.75 9.85 -10.39
N TYR A 423 1.68 9.16 -11.52
CA TYR A 423 2.54 8.01 -11.85
C TYR A 423 3.78 8.40 -12.63
N GLY A 424 3.61 9.22 -13.67
CA GLY A 424 4.66 9.52 -14.64
C GLY A 424 5.60 10.64 -14.17
N LYS A 425 5.06 11.86 -14.07
CA LYS A 425 5.84 13.05 -13.70
C LYS A 425 6.50 12.89 -12.33
N SER A 426 5.81 12.31 -11.35
CA SER A 426 6.32 12.13 -10.00
C SER A 426 7.60 11.30 -9.94
N GLN A 427 7.60 10.11 -10.55
CA GLN A 427 8.79 9.25 -10.60
C GLN A 427 9.95 9.89 -11.37
N GLU A 428 9.65 10.59 -12.47
CA GLU A 428 10.66 11.23 -13.31
C GLU A 428 11.36 12.37 -12.58
N MET A 429 10.58 13.23 -11.93
CA MET A 429 11.12 14.36 -11.17
C MET A 429 11.86 13.91 -9.92
N LEU A 430 11.36 12.85 -9.25
CA LEU A 430 12.08 12.25 -8.12
C LEU A 430 13.41 11.64 -8.58
N TRP A 431 13.43 10.95 -9.72
CA TRP A 431 14.67 10.43 -10.28
C TRP A 431 15.67 11.53 -10.61
N LYS A 432 15.21 12.65 -11.17
CA LYS A 432 16.07 13.82 -11.44
C LYS A 432 16.80 14.29 -10.18
N VAL A 433 16.08 14.38 -9.05
CA VAL A 433 16.71 14.76 -7.76
C VAL A 433 17.84 13.81 -7.40
N PHE A 434 17.64 12.50 -7.57
CA PHE A 434 18.70 11.51 -7.28
C PHE A 434 19.82 11.50 -8.31
N GLN A 435 19.53 11.69 -9.59
CA GLN A 435 20.52 11.76 -10.64
C GLN A 435 21.53 12.90 -10.39
N GLU A 436 21.03 14.05 -9.93
CA GLU A 436 21.87 15.19 -9.54
C GLU A 436 22.59 14.95 -8.20
N ASN A 437 22.15 13.98 -7.39
CA ASN A 437 22.65 13.67 -6.07
C ASN A 437 23.10 12.21 -5.92
N LYS A 438 24.15 11.80 -6.64
CA LYS A 438 24.81 10.47 -6.59
C LYS A 438 24.05 9.29 -7.19
N GLY A 439 22.91 9.50 -7.85
CA GLY A 439 22.21 8.52 -8.71
C GLY A 439 21.61 7.32 -8.00
N GLU A 440 21.63 6.16 -8.68
CA GLU A 440 20.88 4.95 -8.36
C GLU A 440 21.15 4.42 -6.95
N GLN A 441 22.42 4.27 -6.57
CA GLN A 441 22.77 3.74 -5.24
C GLN A 441 22.23 4.62 -4.10
N GLN A 442 22.21 5.93 -4.29
CA GLN A 442 21.67 6.85 -3.29
C GLN A 442 20.13 6.75 -3.22
N ALA A 443 19.47 6.55 -4.37
CA ALA A 443 18.04 6.31 -4.43
C ALA A 443 17.64 5.02 -3.70
N GLU A 444 18.36 3.93 -3.96
CA GLU A 444 18.14 2.65 -3.26
C GLU A 444 18.34 2.77 -1.74
N ASN A 445 19.43 3.40 -1.30
CA ASN A 445 19.69 3.61 0.11
C ASN A 445 18.62 4.51 0.77
N PHE A 446 18.12 5.51 0.03
CA PHE A 446 17.02 6.37 0.50
C PHE A 446 15.75 5.57 0.78
N LEU A 447 15.38 4.65 -0.10
CA LEU A 447 14.17 3.83 0.09
C LEU A 447 14.27 2.97 1.36
N GLY A 448 15.46 2.43 1.65
CA GLY A 448 15.72 1.69 2.88
C GLY A 448 15.60 2.55 4.14
N GLU A 449 16.21 3.75 4.13
CA GLU A 449 16.11 4.70 5.23
C GLU A 449 14.67 5.22 5.40
N TYR A 450 13.95 5.46 4.30
CA TYR A 450 12.55 5.85 4.31
C TYR A 450 11.67 4.79 4.98
N TYR A 451 11.87 3.51 4.63
CA TYR A 451 11.18 2.40 5.25
C TYR A 451 11.45 2.34 6.77
N GLU A 452 12.71 2.39 7.19
CA GLU A 452 13.07 2.30 8.62
C GLU A 452 12.46 3.43 9.45
N ASN A 453 12.38 4.63 8.90
CA ASN A 453 11.82 5.80 9.59
C ASN A 453 10.28 5.80 9.65
N TYR A 454 9.61 5.26 8.61
CA TYR A 454 8.16 5.45 8.44
C TYR A 454 7.33 4.16 8.36
N LYS A 455 7.91 2.98 8.58
CA LYS A 455 7.15 1.72 8.59
C LYS A 455 6.00 1.77 9.59
N PHE A 456 4.82 1.35 9.14
CA PHE A 456 3.54 1.39 9.86
C PHE A 456 3.13 2.80 10.34
N LYS A 457 3.57 3.81 9.62
CA LYS A 457 3.18 5.20 9.84
C LYS A 457 2.56 5.76 8.57
N GLU A 458 1.87 6.87 8.74
CA GLU A 458 1.35 7.65 7.64
C GLU A 458 2.08 8.98 7.59
N ILE A 459 2.42 9.43 6.37
CA ILE A 459 3.06 10.70 6.11
C ILE A 459 2.33 11.45 4.99
N ASP A 460 2.63 12.73 4.86
CA ASP A 460 2.22 13.59 3.75
C ASP A 460 3.42 14.05 2.92
N THR A 461 3.14 14.76 1.84
CA THR A 461 4.17 15.34 0.97
C THR A 461 5.16 16.23 1.75
N ASN A 462 4.71 17.01 2.71
CA ASN A 462 5.59 17.93 3.47
C ASN A 462 6.63 17.16 4.27
N GLU A 463 6.22 16.08 4.94
CA GLU A 463 7.14 15.23 5.69
C GLU A 463 8.09 14.47 4.77
N PHE A 464 7.59 13.94 3.65
CA PHE A 464 8.44 13.28 2.64
C PHE A 464 9.53 14.23 2.14
N ILE A 465 9.18 15.46 1.75
CA ILE A 465 10.16 16.44 1.26
C ILE A 465 11.12 16.86 2.37
N ARG A 466 10.65 17.02 3.61
CA ARG A 466 11.49 17.32 4.77
C ARG A 466 12.53 16.22 4.99
N PHE A 467 12.12 14.95 4.89
CA PHE A 467 13.01 13.81 5.02
C PHE A 467 14.00 13.73 3.85
N LEU A 468 13.53 13.88 2.61
CA LEU A 468 14.38 13.85 1.41
C LEU A 468 15.45 14.97 1.44
N LYS A 469 15.07 16.17 1.85
CA LYS A 469 16.01 17.29 2.03
C LYS A 469 17.06 16.97 3.08
N ASN A 470 16.67 16.43 4.23
CA ASN A 470 17.61 16.04 5.27
C ASN A 470 18.55 14.93 4.78
N TYR A 471 18.02 13.90 4.13
CA TYR A 471 18.78 12.74 3.66
C TYR A 471 19.82 13.13 2.60
N LEU A 472 19.47 13.98 1.65
CA LEU A 472 20.35 14.45 0.58
C LEU A 472 21.14 15.71 0.96
N ASN A 473 20.93 16.27 2.16
CA ASN A 473 21.51 17.53 2.63
C ASN A 473 21.21 18.71 1.67
N LEU A 474 19.96 18.85 1.23
CA LEU A 474 19.51 19.91 0.33
C LEU A 474 19.16 21.16 1.12
N ASN A 475 19.85 22.28 0.82
CA ASN A 475 19.70 23.52 1.57
C ASN A 475 18.62 24.48 1.03
N ASN A 476 18.01 24.16 -0.10
CA ASN A 476 17.00 24.99 -0.74
C ASN A 476 15.88 24.17 -1.37
N ASP A 477 14.85 24.82 -1.84
CA ASP A 477 13.65 24.19 -2.42
C ASP A 477 13.68 24.11 -3.96
N SER A 478 14.75 24.58 -4.61
CA SER A 478 14.85 24.63 -6.08
C SER A 478 14.69 23.27 -6.76
N TYR A 479 15.06 22.19 -6.08
CA TYR A 479 14.87 20.81 -6.55
C TYR A 479 13.40 20.40 -6.68
N PHE A 480 12.49 21.13 -6.03
CA PHE A 480 11.06 20.81 -5.99
C PHE A 480 10.21 21.77 -6.81
N GLU A 481 10.81 22.86 -7.30
CA GLU A 481 10.13 23.85 -8.13
C GLU A 481 9.52 23.22 -9.39
N GLY A 482 8.27 23.61 -9.69
CA GLY A 482 7.56 23.17 -10.88
C GLY A 482 6.93 21.77 -10.81
N TRP A 483 7.19 21.01 -9.72
CA TRP A 483 6.56 19.69 -9.58
C TRP A 483 6.00 19.38 -8.17
N ILE A 484 6.43 20.07 -7.12
CA ILE A 484 5.83 20.01 -5.79
C ILE A 484 5.28 21.40 -5.41
N LYS A 485 4.05 21.42 -4.90
CA LYS A 485 3.46 22.59 -4.23
C LYS A 485 3.86 22.50 -2.75
N LEU A 486 4.86 23.30 -2.37
CA LEU A 486 5.30 23.41 -0.98
C LEU A 486 4.34 24.30 -0.20
N GLU A 487 3.94 23.89 1.00
CA GLU A 487 3.25 24.77 1.95
C GLU A 487 4.25 25.77 2.51
N LYS A 488 3.83 27.04 2.59
CA LYS A 488 4.67 28.15 3.08
C LYS A 488 4.61 28.26 4.59
#